data_5163f66b1c94e128fe939ee8bb52d601
#
_entry.id   5163f66b1c94e128fe939ee8bb52d601
#
_cell.length_a   1.000
_cell.length_b   1.000
_cell.length_c   1.000
_cell.angle_alpha   90.00
_cell.angle_beta   90.00
_cell.angle_gamma   90.00
#
_symmetry.space_group_name_H-M   'P 1'
#
loop_
_entity.id
_entity.type
_entity.pdbx_description
1 polymer ?
#
loop_
_entity_poly.entity_id
_entity_poly.type
_entity_poly.pdbx_seq_one_letter_code
_entity_poly.pdbx_strand_id
1 'polypeptide(L)'
;MEELYEFKRNIQFVPTIKTVNVERKRHYVTPTNNTYPSITTVLSTRHKEGLFEWRKRVGEDVANYIARTSANRGSVVHKICEDYLCNKHIYSPEEFRMHEVKTFLPYCLFNQLRKRALH
;
A
#
# COMPACT_ATOMS: atom_id res chain seq x y z
N MET A 1 -9.78 -25.38 -15.12
CA MET A 1 -10.21 -23.99 -14.85
C MET A 1 -10.01 -23.72 -13.37
N GLU A 2 -9.18 -22.77 -13.02
CA GLU A 2 -9.14 -22.30 -11.63
C GLU A 2 -10.45 -21.54 -11.36
N GLU A 3 -11.20 -21.96 -10.34
CA GLU A 3 -12.34 -21.19 -9.88
C GLU A 3 -11.86 -19.82 -9.42
N LEU A 4 -12.38 -18.79 -10.06
CA LEU A 4 -12.14 -17.40 -9.69
C LEU A 4 -12.81 -17.13 -8.33
N TYR A 5 -12.00 -16.95 -7.30
CA TYR A 5 -12.53 -16.65 -5.97
C TYR A 5 -13.07 -15.22 -5.94
N GLU A 6 -14.31 -15.09 -5.56
CA GLU A 6 -14.96 -13.80 -5.34
C GLU A 6 -15.13 -13.53 -3.85
N PHE A 7 -14.63 -12.40 -3.39
CA PHE A 7 -14.81 -11.99 -2.00
C PHE A 7 -16.27 -11.57 -1.76
N LYS A 8 -16.93 -12.28 -0.86
CA LYS A 8 -18.27 -11.90 -0.40
C LYS A 8 -18.17 -10.78 0.61
N ARG A 9 -18.86 -9.67 0.34
CA ARG A 9 -18.86 -8.51 1.22
C ARG A 9 -20.15 -8.45 2.02
N ASN A 10 -20.10 -8.83 3.28
CA ASN A 10 -21.16 -8.65 4.26
C ASN A 10 -20.92 -7.41 5.13
N ILE A 11 -20.10 -6.47 4.66
CA ILE A 11 -19.74 -5.28 5.42
C ILE A 11 -20.73 -4.18 5.09
N GLN A 12 -21.29 -3.56 6.13
CA GLN A 12 -22.06 -2.33 5.97
C GLN A 12 -21.22 -1.24 5.31
N PHE A 13 -21.85 -0.43 4.47
CA PHE A 13 -21.18 0.69 3.83
C PHE A 13 -20.57 1.62 4.89
N VAL A 14 -19.26 1.78 4.82
CA VAL A 14 -18.56 2.75 5.66
C VAL A 14 -18.47 4.07 4.88
N PRO A 15 -19.05 5.16 5.39
CA PRO A 15 -19.00 6.44 4.69
C PRO A 15 -17.56 6.93 4.57
N THR A 16 -17.26 7.56 3.44
CA THR A 16 -15.95 8.17 3.21
C THR A 16 -15.74 9.33 4.16
N ILE A 17 -14.67 9.27 4.94
CA ILE A 17 -14.30 10.32 5.87
C ILE A 17 -13.54 11.42 5.12
N LYS A 18 -13.88 12.69 5.39
CA LYS A 18 -13.21 13.84 4.80
C LYS A 18 -11.76 13.92 5.27
N THR A 19 -10.85 14.18 4.34
CA THR A 19 -9.43 14.39 4.64
C THR A 19 -9.06 15.86 4.47
N VAL A 20 -8.17 16.34 5.33
CA VAL A 20 -7.58 17.68 5.26
C VAL A 20 -6.08 17.57 5.45
N ASN A 21 -5.34 18.49 4.83
CA ASN A 21 -3.90 18.59 5.04
C ASN A 21 -3.62 19.77 5.98
N VAL A 22 -3.02 19.46 7.12
CA VAL A 22 -2.55 20.45 8.10
C VAL A 22 -1.03 20.34 8.13
N GLU A 23 -0.31 21.41 7.84
CA GLU A 23 1.16 21.43 7.81
C GLU A 23 1.78 20.31 6.94
N ARG A 24 1.19 20.06 5.77
CA ARG A 24 1.59 18.98 4.84
C ARG A 24 1.39 17.55 5.37
N LYS A 25 0.65 17.39 6.47
CA LYS A 25 0.32 16.10 7.07
C LYS A 25 -1.17 15.82 6.92
N ARG A 26 -1.50 14.60 6.53
CA ARG A 26 -2.90 14.19 6.35
C ARG A 26 -3.59 14.01 7.69
N HIS A 27 -4.75 14.62 7.80
CA HIS A 27 -5.68 14.44 8.93
C HIS A 27 -7.05 14.02 8.41
N TYR A 28 -7.81 13.36 9.26
CA TYR A 28 -9.19 12.96 9.00
C TYR A 28 -10.13 13.77 9.87
N VAL A 29 -11.21 14.26 9.26
CA VAL A 29 -12.27 14.99 9.95
C VAL A 29 -13.45 14.07 10.17
N THR A 30 -13.82 13.86 11.43
CA THR A 30 -14.97 13.02 11.81
C THR A 30 -16.29 13.76 11.56
N PRO A 31 -17.45 13.06 11.50
CA PRO A 31 -18.75 13.70 11.44
C PRO A 31 -19.02 14.67 12.60
N THR A 32 -18.35 14.49 13.73
CA THR A 32 -18.41 15.37 14.90
C THR A 32 -17.45 16.57 14.83
N ASN A 33 -16.84 16.83 13.67
CA ASN A 33 -15.86 17.89 13.42
C ASN A 33 -14.54 17.78 14.22
N ASN A 34 -14.22 16.63 14.76
CA ASN A 34 -12.92 16.38 15.36
C ASN A 34 -11.91 16.04 14.28
N THR A 35 -10.68 16.53 14.42
CA THR A 35 -9.59 16.30 13.46
C THR A 35 -8.54 15.41 14.10
N TYR A 36 -8.24 14.29 13.43
CA TYR A 36 -7.25 13.32 13.91
C TYR A 36 -6.17 13.11 12.85
N PRO A 37 -4.88 13.00 13.24
CA PRO A 37 -3.82 12.69 12.29
C PRO A 37 -3.99 11.28 11.72
N SER A 38 -3.58 11.08 10.46
CA SER A 38 -3.55 9.74 9.87
C SER A 38 -2.51 8.87 10.59
N ILE A 39 -2.70 7.54 10.53
CA ILE A 39 -1.75 6.60 11.14
C ILE A 39 -0.33 6.77 10.58
N THR A 40 -0.19 7.06 9.30
CA THR A 40 1.11 7.33 8.67
C THR A 40 1.72 8.64 9.17
N THR A 41 0.90 9.64 9.48
CA THR A 41 1.35 10.89 10.13
C THR A 41 1.91 10.60 11.52
N VAL A 42 1.21 9.81 12.33
CA VAL A 42 1.68 9.40 13.67
C VAL A 42 2.97 8.60 13.58
N LEU A 43 3.03 7.60 12.69
CA LEU A 43 4.22 6.79 12.48
C LEU A 43 5.42 7.61 11.97
N SER A 44 5.17 8.69 11.24
CA SER A 44 6.23 9.58 10.75
C SER A 44 6.97 10.35 11.85
N THR A 45 6.42 10.41 13.06
CA THR A 45 7.06 11.07 14.23
C THR A 45 8.12 10.19 14.90
N ARG A 46 8.22 8.92 14.53
CA ARG A 46 9.24 8.02 15.06
C ARG A 46 10.63 8.47 14.69
N HIS A 47 11.60 8.16 15.56
CA HIS A 47 13.01 8.41 15.30
C HIS A 47 13.47 7.77 13.99
N LYS A 48 14.10 8.58 13.15
CA LYS A 48 14.56 8.19 11.81
C LYS A 48 16.10 8.20 11.71
N GLU A 49 16.78 8.05 12.83
CA GLU A 49 18.25 8.12 12.91
C GLU A 49 18.92 7.16 11.94
N GLY A 50 18.51 5.90 11.93
CA GLY A 50 19.05 4.90 11.01
C GLY A 50 18.81 5.25 9.53
N LEU A 51 17.70 5.90 9.21
CA LEU A 51 17.41 6.38 7.85
C LEU A 51 18.37 7.55 7.48
N PHE A 52 18.62 8.49 8.40
CA PHE A 52 19.55 9.58 8.15
C PHE A 52 20.99 9.08 7.97
N GLU A 53 21.43 8.14 8.79
CA GLU A 53 22.75 7.52 8.66
C GLU A 53 22.90 6.75 7.34
N TRP A 54 21.87 6.00 6.95
CA TRP A 54 21.84 5.32 5.66
C TRP A 54 21.93 6.32 4.51
N ARG A 55 21.15 7.42 4.54
CA ARG A 55 21.19 8.46 3.50
C ARG A 55 22.57 9.10 3.38
N LYS A 56 23.23 9.38 4.50
CA LYS A 56 24.60 9.89 4.52
C LYS A 56 25.59 8.90 3.88
N ARG A 57 25.43 7.62 4.15
CA ARG A 57 26.32 6.58 3.64
C ARG A 57 26.21 6.36 2.14
N VAL A 58 25.01 6.33 1.59
CA VAL A 58 24.77 6.06 0.15
C VAL A 58 24.81 7.33 -0.70
N GLY A 59 24.67 8.49 -0.12
CA GLY A 59 24.57 9.77 -0.81
C GLY A 59 23.12 10.17 -1.10
N GLU A 60 22.87 11.47 -1.18
CA GLU A 60 21.52 12.03 -1.27
C GLU A 60 20.84 11.65 -2.60
N ASP A 61 21.56 11.70 -3.73
CA ASP A 61 21.01 11.37 -5.05
C ASP A 61 20.59 9.90 -5.16
N VAL A 62 21.44 9.00 -4.66
CA VAL A 62 21.15 7.55 -4.62
C VAL A 62 19.98 7.27 -3.70
N ALA A 63 19.95 7.89 -2.52
CA ALA A 63 18.86 7.73 -1.56
C ALA A 63 17.51 8.21 -2.14
N ASN A 64 17.49 9.35 -2.83
CA ASN A 64 16.30 9.89 -3.48
C ASN A 64 15.82 9.00 -4.63
N TYR A 65 16.74 8.46 -5.43
CA TYR A 65 16.39 7.50 -6.48
C TYR A 65 15.74 6.25 -5.90
N ILE A 66 16.34 5.64 -4.89
CA ILE A 66 15.81 4.44 -4.21
C ILE A 66 14.45 4.74 -3.60
N ALA A 67 14.30 5.86 -2.89
CA ALA A 67 13.03 6.26 -2.26
C ALA A 67 11.92 6.42 -3.29
N ARG A 68 12.17 7.11 -4.40
CA ARG A 68 11.19 7.31 -5.48
C ARG A 68 10.80 6.01 -6.16
N THR A 69 11.77 5.18 -6.51
CA THR A 69 11.53 3.89 -7.16
C THR A 69 10.74 2.96 -6.26
N SER A 70 11.08 2.90 -4.96
CA SER A 70 10.37 2.09 -3.98
C SER A 70 8.94 2.59 -3.74
N ALA A 71 8.73 3.90 -3.70
CA ALA A 71 7.38 4.50 -3.55
C ALA A 71 6.49 4.18 -4.76
N ASN A 72 7.00 4.33 -5.98
CA ASN A 72 6.27 4.00 -7.20
C ASN A 72 5.89 2.52 -7.24
N ARG A 73 6.83 1.65 -6.92
CA ARG A 73 6.60 0.20 -6.83
C ARG A 73 5.57 -0.14 -5.75
N GLY A 74 5.66 0.47 -4.58
CA GLY A 74 4.68 0.31 -3.51
C GLY A 74 3.27 0.69 -3.94
N SER A 75 3.11 1.79 -4.68
CA SER A 75 1.82 2.24 -5.20
C SER A 75 1.20 1.23 -6.18
N VAL A 76 2.02 0.64 -7.05
CA VAL A 76 1.56 -0.41 -7.98
C VAL A 76 1.11 -1.66 -7.22
N VAL A 77 1.87 -2.11 -6.23
CA VAL A 77 1.51 -3.27 -5.39
C VAL A 77 0.21 -3.01 -4.64
N HIS A 78 0.06 -1.85 -4.03
CA HIS A 78 -1.17 -1.45 -3.35
C HIS A 78 -2.38 -1.49 -4.28
N LYS A 79 -2.23 -0.98 -5.50
CA LYS A 79 -3.31 -0.99 -6.49
C LYS A 79 -3.72 -2.39 -6.91
N ILE A 80 -2.75 -3.28 -7.13
CA ILE A 80 -3.01 -4.68 -7.45
C ILE A 80 -3.78 -5.36 -6.31
N CYS A 81 -3.34 -5.18 -5.07
CA CYS A 81 -4.01 -5.76 -3.90
C CYS A 81 -5.43 -5.19 -3.72
N GLU A 82 -5.60 -3.89 -3.90
CA GLU A 82 -6.92 -3.24 -3.84
C GLU A 82 -7.87 -3.81 -4.89
N ASP A 83 -7.43 -3.88 -6.14
CA ASP A 83 -8.25 -4.40 -7.24
C ASP A 83 -8.64 -5.87 -7.02
N TYR A 84 -7.71 -6.67 -6.51
CA TYR A 84 -7.98 -8.07 -6.14
C TYR A 84 -9.04 -8.16 -5.04
N LEU A 85 -8.90 -7.42 -3.96
CA LEU A 85 -9.86 -7.41 -2.85
C LEU A 85 -11.21 -6.80 -3.25
N CYS A 86 -11.22 -5.94 -4.25
CA CYS A 86 -12.43 -5.31 -4.77
C CYS A 86 -13.12 -6.13 -5.90
N ASN A 87 -12.62 -7.30 -6.24
CA ASN A 87 -13.09 -8.15 -7.34
C ASN A 87 -13.09 -7.42 -8.70
N LYS A 88 -12.23 -6.41 -8.89
CA LYS A 88 -12.23 -5.60 -10.10
C LYS A 88 -11.49 -6.25 -11.25
N HIS A 89 -10.36 -6.88 -10.95
CA HIS A 89 -9.49 -7.49 -11.94
C HIS A 89 -8.64 -8.59 -11.31
N ILE A 90 -8.45 -9.67 -12.05
CA ILE A 90 -7.59 -10.77 -11.67
C ILE A 90 -6.40 -10.78 -12.61
N TYR A 91 -5.25 -10.46 -12.07
CA TYR A 91 -4.02 -10.46 -12.83
C TYR A 91 -3.60 -11.89 -13.16
N SER A 92 -3.34 -12.14 -14.45
CA SER A 92 -2.73 -13.39 -14.86
C SER A 92 -1.29 -13.50 -14.34
N PRO A 93 -0.73 -14.73 -14.22
CA PRO A 93 0.68 -14.88 -13.85
C PRO A 93 1.64 -14.13 -14.79
N GLU A 94 1.29 -14.02 -16.07
CA GLU A 94 2.07 -13.29 -17.08
C GLU A 94 2.02 -11.79 -16.84
N GLU A 95 0.84 -11.22 -16.60
CA GLU A 95 0.67 -9.81 -16.26
C GLU A 95 1.42 -9.46 -14.98
N PHE A 96 1.36 -10.36 -14.00
CA PHE A 96 2.10 -10.20 -12.75
C PHE A 96 3.61 -10.17 -12.95
N ARG A 97 4.13 -10.96 -13.91
CA ARG A 97 5.55 -10.95 -14.29
C ARG A 97 5.95 -9.72 -15.08
N MET A 98 5.05 -9.16 -15.85
CA MET A 98 5.33 -7.98 -16.68
C MET A 98 5.36 -6.68 -15.88
N HIS A 99 4.69 -6.64 -14.73
CA HIS A 99 4.76 -5.49 -13.85
C HIS A 99 6.10 -5.41 -13.11
N GLU A 100 6.54 -4.20 -12.79
CA GLU A 100 7.75 -3.93 -11.98
C GLU A 100 7.73 -4.59 -10.59
N VAL A 101 6.63 -5.25 -10.26
CA VAL A 101 6.41 -6.08 -9.07
C VAL A 101 7.26 -7.36 -9.06
N LYS A 102 7.87 -7.72 -10.18
CA LYS A 102 8.70 -8.92 -10.35
C LYS A 102 9.70 -9.21 -9.22
N THR A 103 10.14 -8.17 -8.56
CA THR A 103 11.21 -8.29 -7.57
C THR A 103 10.72 -8.24 -6.12
N PHE A 104 9.43 -7.93 -5.87
CA PHE A 104 8.98 -7.63 -4.49
C PHE A 104 7.98 -8.62 -3.91
N LEU A 105 7.10 -9.14 -4.73
CA LEU A 105 6.18 -10.20 -4.33
C LEU A 105 6.45 -11.40 -5.23
N PRO A 106 7.25 -12.36 -4.78
CA PRO A 106 7.29 -13.64 -5.45
C PRO A 106 5.87 -14.15 -5.64
N TYR A 107 5.56 -14.65 -6.80
CA TYR A 107 4.25 -15.24 -7.13
C TYR A 107 3.76 -16.21 -6.05
N CYS A 108 4.70 -16.91 -5.39
CA CYS A 108 4.43 -17.77 -4.24
C CYS A 108 3.83 -17.03 -3.03
N LEU A 109 4.27 -15.79 -2.75
CA LEU A 109 3.75 -15.01 -1.63
C LEU A 109 2.32 -14.54 -1.90
N PHE A 110 2.02 -14.12 -3.13
CA PHE A 110 0.68 -13.74 -3.54
C PHE A 110 -0.27 -14.95 -3.49
N ASN A 111 0.18 -16.11 -3.94
CA ASN A 111 -0.58 -17.36 -3.82
C ASN A 111 -0.78 -17.80 -2.38
N GLN A 112 0.18 -17.56 -1.50
CA GLN A 112 0.02 -17.83 -0.07
C GLN A 112 -1.00 -16.90 0.58
N LEU A 113 -0.98 -15.61 0.24
CA LEU A 113 -1.99 -14.65 0.70
C LEU A 113 -3.38 -15.01 0.16
N ARG A 114 -3.45 -15.41 -1.11
CA ARG A 114 -4.69 -15.91 -1.72
C ARG A 114 -5.22 -17.16 -0.99
N LYS A 115 -4.37 -18.14 -0.70
CA LYS A 115 -4.77 -19.35 0.03
C LYS A 115 -5.23 -19.06 1.45
N ARG A 116 -4.62 -18.12 2.16
CA ARG A 116 -5.03 -17.70 3.51
C ARG A 116 -6.35 -16.94 3.52
N ALA A 117 -6.67 -16.19 2.48
CA ALA A 117 -7.95 -15.51 2.34
C ALA A 117 -9.12 -16.47 2.05
N LEU A 118 -8.84 -17.72 1.68
CA LEU A 118 -9.82 -18.79 1.40
C LEU A 118 -10.23 -19.59 2.64
N HIS A 119 -9.60 -19.37 3.77
CA HIS A 119 -9.90 -19.99 5.07
C HIS A 119 -10.33 -18.97 6.10
#